data_a6a2f23e15262fb0dffbed69d960242a
#
_entry.id   a6a2f23e15262fb0dffbed69d960242a
#
_cell.length_a   1.000
_cell.length_b   1.000
_cell.length_c   1.000
_cell.angle_alpha   90.00
_cell.angle_beta   90.00
_cell.angle_gamma   90.00
#
_symmetry.space_group_name_H-M   'P 1'
#
loop_
_entity.id
_entity.type
_entity.pdbx_description
1 polymer ?
#
loop_
_entity_poly.entity_id
_entity_poly.type
_entity_poly.pdbx_seq_one_letter_code
_entity_poly.pdbx_strand_id
1 'polypeptide(L)'
;MNKKEVNVTVRWVLSNLKPWMIFCLFIFGVTSSFEGVLNGYILGYIPRLNVKDGRSLILFGIAAVLSYLTVYISLFLFCLLMQKAIQILNEKIKAIYFRANFASSFNNPNLDSSDVLNNMTSISKQIEEKYFEPLLLLFQSLMTVISSTVVVLMTNPVLGLVYLALSFLSLLPSYMGKEKMKTKTEVWSHSNSNFLAITRDLFAGRFEITNFGVKKLFMQKFDHSLHNEEQKYYQLNAFQYVLQFISWLFAIVITLSPIFIGLWMAKNNILGVTVSTILTLTLTADHVVGGFRQLTNFETQIQSTEGIRKISWTETKTDQETVLPENNHRLVVDNLSVKRGDREIFKNLSLSLDENEKMIITGPSGVGKSTLLNAIAGYIPIEKGEVEFGGHKLKYSDFVFISQNIWLFAGTVRENLSLLQNFTDQELVAALNKVGLDKELGSKALDFEIKEQGSNLSGGQAQRLAIARGLLRHKKIFLLDEITSSLDHQNADEVHRLIYQLPSIVIEVAHNYNEKIAQENNVKIFNLAQNYA
;
A
#
# COMPACT_ATOMS: atom_id res chain seq x y z
N MET A 1 13.72 20.12 -4.09
CA MET A 1 12.82 18.99 -3.84
C MET A 1 11.80 18.93 -4.98
N ASN A 2 11.76 17.86 -5.78
CA ASN A 2 10.76 17.71 -6.83
C ASN A 2 9.57 16.94 -6.29
N LYS A 3 8.41 17.59 -6.21
CA LYS A 3 7.15 16.93 -5.86
C LYS A 3 6.73 16.08 -7.06
N LYS A 4 6.61 14.76 -6.86
CA LYS A 4 6.03 13.83 -7.83
C LYS A 4 4.62 13.47 -7.39
N GLU A 5 3.72 13.38 -8.36
CA GLU A 5 2.33 12.99 -8.14
C GLU A 5 1.92 11.99 -9.22
N VAL A 6 1.28 10.91 -8.78
CA VAL A 6 0.65 9.95 -9.67
C VAL A 6 -0.83 9.89 -9.32
N ASN A 7 -1.66 10.20 -10.30
CA ASN A 7 -3.10 10.03 -10.20
C ASN A 7 -3.52 8.82 -11.05
N VAL A 8 -4.05 7.79 -10.39
CA VAL A 8 -4.49 6.56 -11.03
C VAL A 8 -5.84 6.79 -11.69
N THR A 9 -5.80 7.28 -12.93
CA THR A 9 -6.96 7.58 -13.80
C THR A 9 -7.15 6.48 -14.85
N VAL A 10 -8.24 6.54 -15.59
CA VAL A 10 -8.48 5.67 -16.75
C VAL A 10 -7.32 5.75 -17.75
N ARG A 11 -6.82 6.96 -18.03
CA ARG A 11 -5.65 7.16 -18.90
C ARG A 11 -4.42 6.44 -18.37
N TRP A 12 -4.20 6.50 -17.06
CA TRP A 12 -3.10 5.79 -16.41
C TRP A 12 -3.25 4.26 -16.57
N VAL A 13 -4.45 3.72 -16.38
CA VAL A 13 -4.73 2.29 -16.58
C VAL A 13 -4.41 1.88 -18.00
N LEU A 14 -4.95 2.58 -18.99
CA LEU A 14 -4.73 2.26 -20.41
C LEU A 14 -3.26 2.40 -20.83
N SER A 15 -2.54 3.42 -20.34
CA SER A 15 -1.12 3.60 -20.67
C SER A 15 -0.20 2.54 -20.06
N ASN A 16 -0.65 1.83 -19.03
CA ASN A 16 0.12 0.79 -18.36
C ASN A 16 -0.20 -0.63 -18.84
N LEU A 17 -1.17 -0.79 -19.71
CA LEU A 17 -1.49 -2.06 -20.37
C LEU A 17 -0.90 -2.12 -21.78
N LYS A 18 -0.57 -3.31 -22.24
CA LYS A 18 -0.10 -3.51 -23.62
C LYS A 18 -1.25 -3.30 -24.61
N PRO A 19 -1.04 -2.64 -25.76
CA PRO A 19 -2.11 -2.36 -26.73
C PRO A 19 -2.88 -3.60 -27.19
N TRP A 20 -2.22 -4.73 -27.40
CA TRP A 20 -2.87 -5.97 -27.78
C TRP A 20 -3.82 -6.50 -26.70
N MET A 21 -3.50 -6.31 -25.41
CA MET A 21 -4.39 -6.71 -24.31
C MET A 21 -5.66 -5.87 -24.29
N ILE A 22 -5.54 -4.56 -24.51
CA ILE A 22 -6.69 -3.65 -24.60
C ILE A 22 -7.58 -4.07 -25.78
N PHE A 23 -6.98 -4.39 -26.92
CA PHE A 23 -7.69 -4.86 -28.10
C PHE A 23 -8.43 -6.19 -27.86
N CYS A 24 -7.77 -7.16 -27.25
CA CYS A 24 -8.40 -8.43 -26.90
C CYS A 24 -9.52 -8.27 -25.85
N LEU A 25 -9.31 -7.45 -24.82
CA LEU A 25 -10.35 -7.11 -23.83
C LEU A 25 -11.56 -6.47 -24.50
N PHE A 26 -11.33 -5.59 -25.48
CA PHE A 26 -12.41 -4.99 -26.26
C PHE A 26 -13.20 -6.04 -27.04
N ILE A 27 -12.53 -6.89 -27.83
CA ILE A 27 -13.20 -7.92 -28.66
C ILE A 27 -13.97 -8.90 -27.78
N PHE A 28 -13.32 -9.48 -26.76
CA PHE A 28 -13.98 -10.48 -25.90
C PHE A 28 -15.05 -9.84 -25.00
N GLY A 29 -14.88 -8.59 -24.58
CA GLY A 29 -15.91 -7.85 -23.86
C GLY A 29 -17.16 -7.58 -24.72
N VAL A 30 -16.97 -7.20 -25.99
CA VAL A 30 -18.09 -7.03 -26.93
C VAL A 30 -18.76 -8.37 -27.24
N THR A 31 -17.99 -9.43 -27.55
CA THR A 31 -18.58 -10.74 -27.89
C THR A 31 -19.30 -11.37 -26.69
N SER A 32 -18.76 -11.25 -25.47
CA SER A 32 -19.43 -11.73 -24.26
C SER A 32 -20.69 -10.95 -23.91
N SER A 33 -20.79 -9.69 -24.33
CA SER A 33 -21.97 -8.85 -24.07
C SER A 33 -23.24 -9.30 -24.81
N PHE A 34 -23.10 -10.20 -25.81
CA PHE A 34 -24.24 -10.77 -26.54
C PHE A 34 -24.97 -11.88 -25.78
N GLU A 35 -24.56 -12.27 -24.56
CA GLU A 35 -25.24 -13.28 -23.76
C GLU A 35 -26.74 -12.99 -23.59
N GLY A 36 -27.08 -11.77 -23.19
CA GLY A 36 -28.48 -11.35 -23.00
C GLY A 36 -29.28 -11.35 -24.31
N VAL A 37 -28.66 -10.98 -25.41
CA VAL A 37 -29.26 -11.01 -26.75
C VAL A 37 -29.54 -12.45 -27.19
N LEU A 38 -28.56 -13.37 -26.95
CA LEU A 38 -28.73 -14.77 -27.30
C LEU A 38 -29.85 -15.44 -26.52
N ASN A 39 -29.94 -15.20 -25.22
CA ASN A 39 -31.02 -15.71 -24.38
C ASN A 39 -32.39 -15.31 -24.94
N GLY A 40 -32.58 -14.03 -25.24
CA GLY A 40 -33.81 -13.52 -25.81
C GLY A 40 -34.12 -14.09 -27.20
N TYR A 41 -33.11 -14.15 -28.06
CA TYR A 41 -33.29 -14.57 -29.43
C TYR A 41 -33.55 -16.08 -29.55
N ILE A 42 -32.78 -16.91 -28.87
CA ILE A 42 -32.91 -18.38 -28.94
C ILE A 42 -34.23 -18.81 -28.31
N LEU A 43 -34.55 -18.36 -27.11
CA LEU A 43 -35.80 -18.74 -26.45
C LEU A 43 -37.01 -18.11 -27.13
N GLY A 44 -36.91 -16.90 -27.65
CA GLY A 44 -37.95 -16.26 -28.44
C GLY A 44 -38.20 -16.90 -29.79
N TYR A 45 -37.24 -17.64 -30.35
CA TYR A 45 -37.41 -18.36 -31.61
C TYR A 45 -38.14 -19.71 -31.46
N ILE A 46 -38.10 -20.32 -30.26
CA ILE A 46 -38.73 -21.64 -29.99
C ILE A 46 -40.19 -21.72 -30.43
N PRO A 47 -41.09 -20.75 -30.19
CA PRO A 47 -42.48 -20.82 -30.64
C PRO A 47 -42.66 -20.83 -32.16
N ARG A 48 -41.62 -20.49 -32.94
CA ARG A 48 -41.61 -20.47 -34.41
C ARG A 48 -41.14 -21.79 -35.02
N LEU A 49 -40.55 -22.68 -34.21
CA LEU A 49 -40.00 -23.94 -34.69
C LEU A 49 -41.11 -24.90 -35.08
N ASN A 50 -40.94 -25.54 -36.24
CA ASN A 50 -41.77 -26.65 -36.64
C ASN A 50 -41.33 -27.93 -35.91
N VAL A 51 -42.01 -28.27 -34.83
CA VAL A 51 -41.68 -29.45 -33.99
C VAL A 51 -41.76 -30.76 -34.75
N LYS A 52 -42.48 -30.83 -35.89
CA LYS A 52 -42.58 -32.04 -36.71
C LYS A 52 -41.37 -32.26 -37.64
N ASP A 53 -40.54 -31.26 -37.85
CA ASP A 53 -39.32 -31.37 -38.67
C ASP A 53 -38.10 -31.58 -37.76
N GLY A 54 -37.73 -32.85 -37.57
CA GLY A 54 -36.58 -33.25 -36.75
C GLY A 54 -35.24 -32.67 -37.22
N ARG A 55 -35.08 -32.41 -38.55
CA ARG A 55 -33.83 -31.83 -39.09
C ARG A 55 -33.69 -30.35 -38.68
N SER A 56 -34.75 -29.57 -38.77
CA SER A 56 -34.71 -28.16 -38.36
C SER A 56 -34.51 -28.02 -36.85
N LEU A 57 -35.05 -28.92 -36.03
CA LEU A 57 -34.80 -28.94 -34.58
C LEU A 57 -33.32 -29.23 -34.25
N ILE A 58 -32.72 -30.23 -34.89
CA ILE A 58 -31.32 -30.57 -34.68
C ILE A 58 -30.41 -29.41 -35.10
N LEU A 59 -30.63 -28.83 -36.28
CA LEU A 59 -29.82 -27.69 -36.75
C LEU A 59 -29.95 -26.47 -35.85
N PHE A 60 -31.16 -26.16 -35.36
CA PHE A 60 -31.37 -25.09 -34.38
C PHE A 60 -30.64 -25.38 -33.07
N GLY A 61 -30.72 -26.62 -32.56
CA GLY A 61 -30.02 -27.03 -31.34
C GLY A 61 -28.50 -26.89 -31.46
N ILE A 62 -27.93 -27.33 -32.58
CA ILE A 62 -26.48 -27.18 -32.84
C ILE A 62 -26.09 -25.70 -32.92
N ALA A 63 -26.85 -24.89 -33.66
CA ALA A 63 -26.59 -23.45 -33.79
C ALA A 63 -26.68 -22.73 -32.44
N ALA A 64 -27.68 -23.06 -31.62
CA ALA A 64 -27.82 -22.53 -30.28
C ALA A 64 -26.61 -22.88 -29.39
N VAL A 65 -26.21 -24.15 -29.35
CA VAL A 65 -25.03 -24.62 -28.56
C VAL A 65 -23.75 -23.92 -29.01
N LEU A 66 -23.51 -23.82 -30.32
CA LEU A 66 -22.32 -23.15 -30.86
C LEU A 66 -22.31 -21.65 -30.51
N SER A 67 -23.46 -20.98 -30.56
CA SER A 67 -23.59 -19.57 -30.20
C SER A 67 -23.29 -19.34 -28.71
N TYR A 68 -23.87 -20.13 -27.83
CA TYR A 68 -23.55 -20.06 -26.37
C TYR A 68 -22.09 -20.37 -26.10
N LEU A 69 -21.55 -21.41 -26.74
CA LEU A 69 -20.15 -21.79 -26.59
C LEU A 69 -19.20 -20.61 -26.95
N THR A 70 -19.50 -19.93 -28.06
CA THR A 70 -18.74 -18.77 -28.53
C THR A 70 -18.76 -17.64 -27.47
N VAL A 71 -19.95 -17.33 -26.95
CA VAL A 71 -20.10 -16.25 -25.92
C VAL A 71 -19.43 -16.63 -24.64
N TYR A 72 -19.60 -17.84 -24.12
CA TYR A 72 -18.99 -18.26 -22.86
C TYR A 72 -17.47 -18.45 -22.97
N ILE A 73 -16.94 -18.91 -24.10
CA ILE A 73 -15.49 -18.91 -24.34
C ILE A 73 -14.96 -17.47 -24.35
N SER A 74 -15.68 -16.54 -25.00
CA SER A 74 -15.29 -15.12 -25.01
C SER A 74 -15.33 -14.52 -23.61
N LEU A 75 -16.34 -14.84 -22.82
CA LEU A 75 -16.44 -14.39 -21.41
C LEU A 75 -15.28 -14.95 -20.57
N PHE A 76 -14.98 -16.24 -20.71
CA PHE A 76 -13.86 -16.87 -20.03
C PHE A 76 -12.52 -16.20 -20.38
N LEU A 77 -12.27 -15.96 -21.67
CA LEU A 77 -11.05 -15.29 -22.14
C LEU A 77 -10.99 -13.83 -21.67
N PHE A 78 -12.14 -13.12 -21.66
CA PHE A 78 -12.24 -11.78 -21.08
C PHE A 78 -11.83 -11.78 -19.61
N CYS A 79 -12.39 -12.68 -18.79
CA CYS A 79 -12.07 -12.78 -17.37
C CYS A 79 -10.59 -13.10 -17.13
N LEU A 80 -9.98 -14.02 -17.90
CA LEU A 80 -8.56 -14.33 -17.79
C LEU A 80 -7.67 -13.13 -18.13
N LEU A 81 -7.99 -12.42 -19.23
CA LEU A 81 -7.24 -11.23 -19.62
C LEU A 81 -7.43 -10.08 -18.62
N MET A 82 -8.63 -9.92 -18.08
CA MET A 82 -8.95 -8.96 -17.03
C MET A 82 -8.08 -9.22 -15.80
N GLN A 83 -8.01 -10.45 -15.32
CA GLN A 83 -7.17 -10.82 -14.17
C GLN A 83 -5.68 -10.56 -14.46
N LYS A 84 -5.23 -10.84 -15.69
CA LYS A 84 -3.85 -10.53 -16.08
C LYS A 84 -3.58 -9.03 -16.14
N ALA A 85 -4.53 -8.24 -16.61
CA ALA A 85 -4.44 -6.78 -16.59
C ALA A 85 -4.38 -6.25 -15.15
N ILE A 86 -5.24 -6.75 -14.26
CA ILE A 86 -5.25 -6.40 -12.83
C ILE A 86 -3.92 -6.75 -12.17
N GLN A 87 -3.34 -7.93 -12.45
CA GLN A 87 -2.01 -8.28 -11.94
C GLN A 87 -0.96 -7.24 -12.33
N ILE A 88 -0.88 -6.84 -13.60
CA ILE A 88 0.10 -5.85 -14.09
C ILE A 88 -0.10 -4.49 -13.40
N LEU A 89 -1.35 -4.06 -13.24
CA LEU A 89 -1.69 -2.79 -12.59
C LEU A 89 -1.34 -2.82 -11.09
N ASN A 90 -1.59 -3.94 -10.42
CA ASN A 90 -1.25 -4.14 -9.00
C ASN A 90 0.26 -4.13 -8.77
N GLU A 91 1.04 -4.78 -9.60
CA GLU A 91 2.50 -4.73 -9.53
C GLU A 91 3.00 -3.29 -9.62
N LYS A 92 2.45 -2.52 -10.56
CA LYS A 92 2.84 -1.11 -10.75
C LYS A 92 2.42 -0.22 -9.60
N ILE A 93 1.18 -0.34 -9.10
CA ILE A 93 0.70 0.53 -8.03
C ILE A 93 1.41 0.24 -6.71
N LYS A 94 1.66 -1.03 -6.39
CA LYS A 94 2.44 -1.43 -5.22
C LYS A 94 3.87 -0.91 -5.29
N ALA A 95 4.51 -0.99 -6.46
CA ALA A 95 5.84 -0.41 -6.67
C ALA A 95 5.85 1.12 -6.49
N ILE A 96 4.80 1.82 -6.93
CA ILE A 96 4.65 3.27 -6.73
C ILE A 96 4.47 3.58 -5.24
N TYR A 97 3.59 2.88 -4.53
CA TYR A 97 3.39 3.07 -3.09
C TYR A 97 4.68 2.83 -2.31
N PHE A 98 5.40 1.73 -2.61
CA PHE A 98 6.67 1.45 -1.95
C PHE A 98 7.67 2.59 -2.16
N ARG A 99 7.90 3.00 -3.42
CA ARG A 99 8.83 4.08 -3.76
C ARG A 99 8.43 5.42 -3.13
N ALA A 100 7.14 5.73 -3.12
CA ALA A 100 6.62 6.96 -2.54
C ALA A 100 6.85 7.00 -1.01
N ASN A 101 6.52 5.93 -0.30
CA ASN A 101 6.71 5.83 1.14
C ASN A 101 8.21 5.81 1.48
N PHE A 102 9.01 5.06 0.73
CA PHE A 102 10.46 5.00 0.92
C PHE A 102 11.13 6.36 0.72
N ALA A 103 10.75 7.10 -0.33
CA ALA A 103 11.27 8.46 -0.54
C ALA A 103 10.79 9.45 0.55
N SER A 104 9.56 9.28 1.05
CA SER A 104 9.01 10.14 2.10
C SER A 104 9.59 9.86 3.48
N SER A 105 10.08 8.65 3.75
CA SER A 105 10.65 8.26 5.05
C SER A 105 11.90 9.07 5.40
N PHE A 106 12.68 9.50 4.42
CA PHE A 106 13.83 10.38 4.63
C PHE A 106 13.46 11.79 5.11
N ASN A 107 12.23 12.24 4.82
CA ASN A 107 11.74 13.57 5.22
C ASN A 107 10.78 13.51 6.41
N ASN A 108 10.34 12.32 6.79
CA ASN A 108 9.41 12.10 7.89
C ASN A 108 9.84 10.89 8.73
N PRO A 109 10.71 11.09 9.72
CA PRO A 109 11.21 10.01 10.58
C PRO A 109 10.14 9.34 11.44
N ASN A 110 8.93 9.92 11.52
CA ASN A 110 7.78 9.35 12.24
C ASN A 110 6.87 8.50 11.33
N LEU A 111 7.29 8.20 10.09
CA LEU A 111 6.53 7.32 9.20
C LEU A 111 6.51 5.91 9.78
N ASP A 112 5.34 5.46 10.22
CA ASP A 112 5.19 4.13 10.78
C ASP A 112 5.22 3.08 9.65
N SER A 113 5.99 2.01 9.86
CA SER A 113 6.01 0.85 8.95
C SER A 113 4.63 0.21 8.76
N SER A 114 3.75 0.32 9.75
CA SER A 114 2.36 -0.14 9.66
C SER A 114 1.56 0.63 8.61
N ASP A 115 1.80 1.93 8.41
CA ASP A 115 1.15 2.73 7.37
C ASP A 115 1.62 2.31 5.97
N VAL A 116 2.90 2.01 5.83
CA VAL A 116 3.47 1.50 4.57
C VAL A 116 2.86 0.15 4.21
N LEU A 117 2.80 -0.78 5.18
CA LEU A 117 2.18 -2.09 5.00
C LEU A 117 0.68 -1.97 4.66
N ASN A 118 -0.04 -1.08 5.33
CA ASN A 118 -1.45 -0.82 5.03
C ASN A 118 -1.65 -0.29 3.61
N ASN A 119 -0.80 0.64 3.14
CA ASN A 119 -0.84 1.15 1.78
C ASN A 119 -0.58 0.04 0.74
N MET A 120 0.37 -0.85 1.01
CA MET A 120 0.74 -1.94 0.09
C MET A 120 -0.25 -3.10 0.09
N THR A 121 -0.99 -3.31 1.17
CA THR A 121 -1.93 -4.43 1.33
C THR A 121 -3.38 -3.94 1.18
N SER A 122 -3.92 -3.30 2.20
CA SER A 122 -5.34 -2.93 2.29
C SER A 122 -5.73 -1.89 1.23
N ILE A 123 -4.98 -0.79 1.10
CA ILE A 123 -5.31 0.28 0.15
C ILE A 123 -5.14 -0.19 -1.30
N SER A 124 -4.05 -0.92 -1.60
CA SER A 124 -3.86 -1.50 -2.94
C SER A 124 -4.99 -2.48 -3.30
N LYS A 125 -5.45 -3.29 -2.32
CA LYS A 125 -6.56 -4.22 -2.51
C LYS A 125 -7.89 -3.49 -2.74
N GLN A 126 -8.13 -2.39 -2.01
CA GLN A 126 -9.31 -1.55 -2.26
C GLN A 126 -9.31 -0.92 -3.67
N ILE A 127 -8.14 -0.50 -4.18
CA ILE A 127 -8.04 0.02 -5.55
C ILE A 127 -8.29 -1.09 -6.57
N GLU A 128 -7.80 -2.31 -6.33
CA GLU A 128 -8.09 -3.47 -7.16
C GLU A 128 -9.59 -3.73 -7.25
N GLU A 129 -10.25 -3.94 -6.09
CA GLU A 129 -11.65 -4.40 -6.01
C GLU A 129 -12.66 -3.29 -6.33
N LYS A 130 -12.32 -2.03 -6.06
CA LYS A 130 -13.28 -0.91 -6.23
C LYS A 130 -12.94 0.04 -7.37
N TYR A 131 -11.79 -0.15 -8.03
CA TYR A 131 -11.42 0.69 -9.17
C TYR A 131 -11.02 -0.12 -10.40
N PHE A 132 -10.01 -0.99 -10.34
CA PHE A 132 -9.53 -1.71 -11.53
C PHE A 132 -10.56 -2.69 -12.05
N GLU A 133 -11.08 -3.56 -11.19
CA GLU A 133 -12.09 -4.54 -11.56
C GLU A 133 -13.38 -3.87 -12.03
N PRO A 134 -14.00 -2.94 -11.28
CA PRO A 134 -15.20 -2.24 -11.74
C PRO A 134 -15.01 -1.45 -13.03
N LEU A 135 -13.84 -0.85 -13.25
CA LEU A 135 -13.54 -0.09 -14.47
C LEU A 135 -13.58 -0.98 -15.72
N LEU A 136 -12.99 -2.18 -15.64
CA LEU A 136 -12.97 -3.13 -16.76
C LEU A 136 -14.35 -3.76 -16.99
N LEU A 137 -15.07 -4.09 -15.92
CA LEU A 137 -16.44 -4.60 -15.99
C LEU A 137 -17.46 -3.55 -16.44
N LEU A 138 -17.23 -2.27 -16.14
CA LEU A 138 -18.07 -1.17 -16.62
C LEU A 138 -18.13 -1.13 -18.13
N PHE A 139 -17.00 -1.36 -18.81
CA PHE A 139 -16.96 -1.45 -20.26
C PHE A 139 -17.84 -2.60 -20.79
N GLN A 140 -17.71 -3.81 -20.21
CA GLN A 140 -18.52 -4.97 -20.59
C GLN A 140 -20.02 -4.72 -20.36
N SER A 141 -20.39 -4.17 -19.19
CA SER A 141 -21.79 -3.85 -18.87
C SER A 141 -22.37 -2.80 -19.81
N LEU A 142 -21.56 -1.79 -20.19
CA LEU A 142 -21.98 -0.80 -21.18
C LEU A 142 -22.27 -1.44 -22.53
N MET A 143 -21.41 -2.35 -23.00
CA MET A 143 -21.63 -3.08 -24.26
C MET A 143 -22.88 -3.98 -24.18
N THR A 144 -23.14 -4.60 -23.03
CA THR A 144 -24.35 -5.39 -22.79
C THR A 144 -25.61 -4.52 -22.87
N VAL A 145 -25.61 -3.35 -22.26
CA VAL A 145 -26.74 -2.41 -22.35
C VAL A 145 -26.96 -1.95 -23.79
N ILE A 146 -25.90 -1.59 -24.50
CA ILE A 146 -25.99 -1.11 -25.90
C ILE A 146 -26.52 -2.23 -26.81
N SER A 147 -25.91 -3.41 -26.77
CA SER A 147 -26.30 -4.55 -27.62
C SER A 147 -27.76 -4.99 -27.39
N SER A 148 -28.12 -5.09 -26.09
CA SER A 148 -29.49 -5.45 -25.69
C SER A 148 -30.50 -4.38 -26.09
N THR A 149 -30.17 -3.09 -25.92
CA THR A 149 -31.05 -1.97 -26.35
C THR A 149 -31.30 -1.98 -27.85
N VAL A 150 -30.25 -2.16 -28.66
CA VAL A 150 -30.37 -2.24 -30.11
C VAL A 150 -31.32 -3.37 -30.49
N VAL A 151 -31.14 -4.56 -29.93
CA VAL A 151 -32.00 -5.73 -30.27
C VAL A 151 -33.43 -5.53 -29.79
N VAL A 152 -33.65 -4.94 -28.61
CA VAL A 152 -34.98 -4.60 -28.10
C VAL A 152 -35.72 -3.69 -29.10
N LEU A 153 -35.06 -2.61 -29.56
CA LEU A 153 -35.65 -1.67 -30.52
C LEU A 153 -35.84 -2.28 -31.94
N MET A 154 -34.95 -3.15 -32.40
CA MET A 154 -35.08 -3.84 -33.69
C MET A 154 -36.19 -4.89 -33.67
N THR A 155 -36.46 -5.52 -32.51
CA THR A 155 -37.51 -6.56 -32.43
C THR A 155 -38.91 -5.95 -32.49
N ASN A 156 -39.20 -4.92 -31.74
CA ASN A 156 -40.42 -4.10 -31.85
C ASN A 156 -40.19 -2.72 -31.24
N PRO A 157 -40.14 -1.62 -32.01
CA PRO A 157 -39.77 -0.30 -31.52
C PRO A 157 -40.71 0.23 -30.44
N VAL A 158 -42.03 0.03 -30.59
CA VAL A 158 -43.04 0.59 -29.67
C VAL A 158 -42.99 -0.12 -28.34
N LEU A 159 -43.08 -1.44 -28.32
CA LEU A 159 -43.01 -2.22 -27.09
C LEU A 159 -41.61 -2.13 -26.48
N GLY A 160 -40.57 -2.04 -27.28
CA GLY A 160 -39.18 -1.81 -26.85
C GLY A 160 -39.01 -0.49 -26.12
N LEU A 161 -39.58 0.61 -26.61
CA LEU A 161 -39.56 1.90 -25.92
C LEU A 161 -40.28 1.85 -24.55
N VAL A 162 -41.40 1.09 -24.48
CA VAL A 162 -42.09 0.88 -23.19
C VAL A 162 -41.16 0.17 -22.20
N TYR A 163 -40.48 -0.91 -22.60
CA TYR A 163 -39.51 -1.61 -21.77
C TYR A 163 -38.37 -0.68 -21.31
N LEU A 164 -37.81 0.09 -22.24
CA LEU A 164 -36.72 1.01 -21.94
C LEU A 164 -37.17 2.11 -20.95
N ALA A 165 -38.33 2.72 -21.18
CA ALA A 165 -38.87 3.75 -20.29
C ALA A 165 -39.08 3.21 -18.87
N LEU A 166 -39.64 2.01 -18.74
CA LEU A 166 -39.83 1.36 -17.43
C LEU A 166 -38.51 0.93 -16.79
N SER A 167 -37.48 0.60 -17.58
CA SER A 167 -36.16 0.22 -17.07
C SER A 167 -35.51 1.33 -16.21
N PHE A 168 -35.79 2.60 -16.50
CA PHE A 168 -35.31 3.72 -15.67
C PHE A 168 -35.87 3.72 -14.23
N LEU A 169 -37.03 3.06 -14.00
CA LEU A 169 -37.54 2.91 -12.63
C LEU A 169 -36.60 2.10 -11.75
N SER A 170 -35.77 1.23 -12.34
CA SER A 170 -34.78 0.45 -11.58
C SER A 170 -33.70 1.30 -10.90
N LEU A 171 -33.46 2.51 -11.37
CA LEU A 171 -32.47 3.45 -10.81
C LEU A 171 -33.02 4.22 -9.59
N LEU A 172 -34.34 4.35 -9.43
CA LEU A 172 -34.98 5.15 -8.39
C LEU A 172 -34.55 4.77 -6.97
N PRO A 173 -34.55 3.47 -6.58
CA PRO A 173 -34.16 3.08 -5.22
C PRO A 173 -32.72 3.48 -4.88
N SER A 174 -31.78 3.31 -5.83
CA SER A 174 -30.37 3.69 -5.66
C SER A 174 -30.23 5.21 -5.45
N TYR A 175 -30.97 6.00 -6.21
CA TYR A 175 -30.95 7.46 -6.08
C TYR A 175 -31.55 7.91 -4.74
N MET A 176 -32.71 7.37 -4.37
CA MET A 176 -33.42 7.71 -3.12
C MET A 176 -32.63 7.31 -1.86
N GLY A 177 -31.87 6.22 -1.93
CA GLY A 177 -31.09 5.69 -0.81
C GLY A 177 -29.70 6.31 -0.62
N LYS A 178 -29.19 7.05 -1.60
CA LYS A 178 -27.78 7.48 -1.70
C LYS A 178 -27.27 8.21 -0.44
N GLU A 179 -27.94 9.25 0.00
CA GLU A 179 -27.53 10.07 1.16
C GLU A 179 -27.58 9.28 2.48
N LYS A 180 -28.66 8.52 2.70
CA LYS A 180 -28.77 7.69 3.91
C LYS A 180 -27.74 6.57 3.93
N MET A 181 -27.44 5.97 2.76
CA MET A 181 -26.41 4.95 2.64
C MET A 181 -25.04 5.50 2.99
N LYS A 182 -24.71 6.68 2.45
CA LYS A 182 -23.46 7.40 2.75
C LYS A 182 -23.31 7.65 4.25
N THR A 183 -24.31 8.24 4.88
CA THR A 183 -24.29 8.54 6.33
C THR A 183 -24.11 7.27 7.17
N LYS A 184 -24.85 6.19 6.84
CA LYS A 184 -24.71 4.91 7.56
C LYS A 184 -23.33 4.28 7.37
N THR A 185 -22.74 4.40 6.17
CA THR A 185 -21.39 3.93 5.89
C THR A 185 -20.35 4.71 6.70
N GLU A 186 -20.47 6.04 6.79
CA GLU A 186 -19.58 6.88 7.60
C GLU A 186 -19.68 6.53 9.10
N VAL A 187 -20.90 6.35 9.63
CA VAL A 187 -21.13 5.97 11.03
C VAL A 187 -20.52 4.61 11.34
N TRP A 188 -20.72 3.61 10.47
CA TRP A 188 -20.09 2.30 10.63
C TRP A 188 -18.57 2.38 10.52
N SER A 189 -18.03 3.08 9.55
CA SER A 189 -16.58 3.24 9.35
C SER A 189 -15.91 3.85 10.57
N HIS A 190 -16.51 4.87 11.19
CA HIS A 190 -16.03 5.47 12.44
C HIS A 190 -16.07 4.46 13.60
N SER A 191 -17.15 3.70 13.74
CA SER A 191 -17.29 2.67 14.77
C SER A 191 -16.27 1.54 14.61
N ASN A 192 -16.02 1.09 13.37
CA ASN A 192 -15.01 0.09 13.04
C ASN A 192 -13.57 0.58 13.36
N SER A 193 -13.26 1.83 13.02
CA SER A 193 -11.96 2.42 13.35
C SER A 193 -11.72 2.45 14.86
N ASN A 194 -12.74 2.81 15.65
CA ASN A 194 -12.66 2.80 17.12
C ASN A 194 -12.50 1.39 17.69
N PHE A 195 -13.24 0.41 17.16
CA PHE A 195 -13.10 -1.00 17.54
C PHE A 195 -11.69 -1.53 17.26
N LEU A 196 -11.12 -1.23 16.09
CA LEU A 196 -9.76 -1.63 15.75
C LEU A 196 -8.72 -0.97 16.65
N ALA A 197 -8.89 0.31 17.02
CA ALA A 197 -8.01 1.00 17.96
C ALA A 197 -8.04 0.33 19.34
N ILE A 198 -9.23 0.07 19.90
CA ILE A 198 -9.38 -0.63 21.19
C ILE A 198 -8.74 -2.02 21.13
N THR A 199 -8.97 -2.76 20.05
CA THR A 199 -8.39 -4.10 19.87
C THR A 199 -6.86 -4.05 19.88
N ARG A 200 -6.26 -3.09 19.17
CA ARG A 200 -4.81 -2.88 19.14
C ARG A 200 -4.25 -2.57 20.53
N ASP A 201 -4.90 -1.65 21.26
CA ASP A 201 -4.49 -1.27 22.61
C ASP A 201 -4.52 -2.45 23.59
N LEU A 202 -5.57 -3.29 23.50
CA LEU A 202 -5.70 -4.48 24.34
C LEU A 202 -4.60 -5.51 24.06
N PHE A 203 -4.27 -5.72 22.79
CA PHE A 203 -3.19 -6.63 22.43
C PHE A 203 -1.81 -6.08 22.82
N ALA A 204 -1.60 -4.78 22.72
CA ALA A 204 -0.36 -4.14 23.15
C ALA A 204 -0.18 -4.27 24.67
N GLY A 205 -1.24 -4.04 25.45
CA GLY A 205 -1.24 -4.10 26.92
C GLY A 205 -1.54 -5.48 27.52
N ARG A 206 -1.47 -6.58 26.74
CA ARG A 206 -1.91 -7.92 27.19
C ARG A 206 -1.21 -8.44 28.44
N PHE A 207 0.07 -8.14 28.59
CA PHE A 207 0.85 -8.56 29.76
C PHE A 207 0.45 -7.78 31.02
N GLU A 208 0.30 -6.46 30.90
CA GLU A 208 -0.13 -5.56 31.98
C GLU A 208 -1.54 -5.91 32.44
N ILE A 209 -2.47 -6.10 31.49
CA ILE A 209 -3.85 -6.50 31.77
C ILE A 209 -3.89 -7.82 32.55
N THR A 210 -3.01 -8.76 32.23
CA THR A 210 -2.92 -10.06 32.91
C THR A 210 -2.27 -9.89 34.28
N ASN A 211 -1.14 -9.18 34.38
CA ASN A 211 -0.39 -8.99 35.61
C ASN A 211 -1.16 -8.23 36.68
N PHE A 212 -1.94 -7.22 36.27
CA PHE A 212 -2.79 -6.45 37.18
C PHE A 212 -4.15 -7.13 37.47
N GLY A 213 -4.46 -8.29 36.88
CA GLY A 213 -5.68 -9.03 37.14
C GLY A 213 -6.97 -8.37 36.63
N VAL A 214 -6.87 -7.40 35.72
CA VAL A 214 -7.99 -6.58 35.25
C VAL A 214 -8.62 -7.08 33.93
N LYS A 215 -8.30 -8.30 33.50
CA LYS A 215 -8.76 -8.90 32.25
C LYS A 215 -10.27 -8.80 32.06
N LYS A 216 -11.06 -9.05 33.09
CA LYS A 216 -12.53 -9.02 33.00
C LYS A 216 -13.07 -7.65 32.58
N LEU A 217 -12.51 -6.58 33.14
CA LEU A 217 -12.94 -5.19 32.82
C LEU A 217 -12.60 -4.84 31.36
N PHE A 218 -11.43 -5.21 30.91
CA PHE A 218 -11.01 -4.95 29.52
C PHE A 218 -11.78 -5.79 28.51
N MET A 219 -12.13 -7.05 28.85
CA MET A 219 -13.03 -7.85 27.98
C MET A 219 -14.41 -7.21 27.89
N GLN A 220 -14.98 -6.69 28.95
CA GLN A 220 -16.26 -5.95 28.88
C GLN A 220 -16.17 -4.72 27.97
N LYS A 221 -15.05 -3.98 28.02
CA LYS A 221 -14.82 -2.84 27.11
C LYS A 221 -14.73 -3.29 25.65
N PHE A 222 -14.05 -4.40 25.39
CA PHE A 222 -13.98 -5.02 24.07
C PHE A 222 -15.36 -5.44 23.56
N ASP A 223 -16.11 -6.20 24.37
CA ASP A 223 -17.45 -6.71 24.03
C ASP A 223 -18.41 -5.56 23.71
N HIS A 224 -18.35 -4.47 24.50
CA HIS A 224 -19.16 -3.28 24.24
C HIS A 224 -18.81 -2.61 22.90
N SER A 225 -17.52 -2.49 22.60
CA SER A 225 -17.05 -1.90 21.34
C SER A 225 -17.40 -2.77 20.14
N LEU A 226 -17.23 -4.09 20.26
CA LEU A 226 -17.62 -5.08 19.26
C LEU A 226 -19.13 -5.02 18.99
N HIS A 227 -19.95 -5.04 20.05
CA HIS A 227 -21.40 -4.95 19.91
C HIS A 227 -21.83 -3.67 19.19
N ASN A 228 -21.24 -2.54 19.53
CA ASN A 228 -21.56 -1.27 18.87
C ASN A 228 -21.15 -1.27 17.39
N GLU A 229 -19.99 -1.80 17.04
CA GLU A 229 -19.53 -1.93 15.65
C GLU A 229 -20.49 -2.81 14.86
N GLU A 230 -20.77 -4.03 15.34
CA GLU A 230 -21.66 -4.98 14.69
C GLU A 230 -23.11 -4.44 14.56
N GLN A 231 -23.59 -3.70 15.56
CA GLN A 231 -24.90 -3.04 15.48
C GLN A 231 -24.96 -1.99 14.37
N LYS A 232 -23.89 -1.19 14.19
CA LYS A 232 -23.81 -0.22 13.08
C LYS A 232 -23.70 -0.91 11.73
N TYR A 233 -22.95 -1.99 11.64
CA TYR A 233 -22.86 -2.83 10.45
C TYR A 233 -24.21 -3.45 10.08
N TYR A 234 -24.92 -4.01 11.06
CA TYR A 234 -26.28 -4.50 10.86
C TYR A 234 -27.23 -3.40 10.33
N GLN A 235 -27.20 -2.20 10.93
CA GLN A 235 -28.05 -1.08 10.48
C GLN A 235 -27.76 -0.63 9.05
N LEU A 236 -26.49 -0.70 8.62
CA LEU A 236 -26.06 -0.42 7.25
C LEU A 236 -26.63 -1.48 6.29
N ASN A 237 -26.39 -2.76 6.60
CA ASN A 237 -26.82 -3.87 5.74
C ASN A 237 -28.34 -4.00 5.70
N ALA A 238 -29.03 -3.85 6.83
CA ALA A 238 -30.50 -3.87 6.89
C ALA A 238 -31.10 -2.78 5.98
N PHE A 239 -30.54 -1.58 5.99
CA PHE A 239 -30.99 -0.51 5.09
C PHE A 239 -30.70 -0.84 3.61
N GLN A 240 -29.58 -1.47 3.32
CA GLN A 240 -29.29 -1.96 1.96
C GLN A 240 -30.32 -2.98 1.48
N TYR A 241 -30.73 -3.92 2.35
CA TYR A 241 -31.78 -4.88 2.03
C TYR A 241 -33.17 -4.23 1.85
N VAL A 242 -33.46 -3.16 2.59
CA VAL A 242 -34.71 -2.37 2.35
C VAL A 242 -34.69 -1.77 0.93
N LEU A 243 -33.58 -1.17 0.51
CA LEU A 243 -33.45 -0.63 -0.84
C LEU A 243 -33.54 -1.73 -1.91
N GLN A 244 -32.94 -2.88 -1.64
CA GLN A 244 -33.01 -4.05 -2.52
C GLN A 244 -34.46 -4.57 -2.63
N PHE A 245 -35.20 -4.63 -1.55
CA PHE A 245 -36.60 -5.02 -1.57
C PHE A 245 -37.46 -4.06 -2.40
N ILE A 246 -37.27 -2.74 -2.25
CA ILE A 246 -37.93 -1.74 -3.10
C ILE A 246 -37.56 -1.96 -4.58
N SER A 247 -36.30 -2.27 -4.87
CA SER A 247 -35.87 -2.60 -6.24
C SER A 247 -36.58 -3.83 -6.81
N TRP A 248 -36.84 -4.86 -5.98
CA TRP A 248 -37.61 -6.03 -6.40
C TRP A 248 -39.08 -5.69 -6.71
N LEU A 249 -39.69 -4.80 -5.93
CA LEU A 249 -41.06 -4.34 -6.23
C LEU A 249 -41.14 -3.61 -7.57
N PHE A 250 -40.16 -2.73 -7.86
CA PHE A 250 -40.06 -2.11 -9.18
C PHE A 250 -39.79 -3.14 -10.30
N ALA A 251 -38.98 -4.15 -10.05
CA ALA A 251 -38.70 -5.20 -11.02
C ALA A 251 -39.97 -5.95 -11.45
N ILE A 252 -40.88 -6.21 -10.52
CA ILE A 252 -42.20 -6.82 -10.86
C ILE A 252 -42.96 -5.95 -11.86
N VAL A 253 -43.03 -4.64 -11.63
CA VAL A 253 -43.71 -3.71 -12.54
C VAL A 253 -43.01 -3.64 -13.89
N ILE A 254 -41.65 -3.54 -13.90
CA ILE A 254 -40.84 -3.46 -15.10
C ILE A 254 -41.00 -4.70 -15.97
N THR A 255 -41.07 -5.89 -15.37
CA THR A 255 -41.16 -7.16 -16.10
C THR A 255 -42.59 -7.46 -16.56
N LEU A 256 -43.57 -7.34 -15.66
CA LEU A 256 -44.95 -7.78 -15.96
C LEU A 256 -45.74 -6.79 -16.81
N SER A 257 -45.57 -5.47 -16.62
CA SER A 257 -46.36 -4.48 -17.36
C SER A 257 -46.19 -4.59 -18.90
N PRO A 258 -44.95 -4.67 -19.43
CA PRO A 258 -44.78 -4.82 -20.90
C PRO A 258 -45.27 -6.18 -21.40
N ILE A 259 -45.22 -7.24 -20.56
CA ILE A 259 -45.76 -8.55 -20.97
C ILE A 259 -47.28 -8.43 -21.17
N PHE A 260 -48.02 -7.82 -20.22
CA PHE A 260 -49.46 -7.61 -20.34
C PHE A 260 -49.81 -6.69 -21.50
N ILE A 261 -49.06 -5.60 -21.73
CA ILE A 261 -49.20 -4.72 -22.88
C ILE A 261 -48.97 -5.50 -24.16
N GLY A 262 -47.89 -6.30 -24.22
CA GLY A 262 -47.58 -7.14 -25.38
C GLY A 262 -48.63 -8.19 -25.70
N LEU A 263 -49.20 -8.87 -24.69
CA LEU A 263 -50.29 -9.82 -24.84
C LEU A 263 -51.56 -9.14 -25.37
N TRP A 264 -51.88 -7.92 -24.84
CA TRP A 264 -53.00 -7.13 -25.35
C TRP A 264 -52.78 -6.71 -26.81
N MET A 265 -51.60 -6.29 -27.19
CA MET A 265 -51.24 -5.97 -28.57
C MET A 265 -51.31 -7.19 -29.46
N ALA A 266 -50.82 -8.35 -29.03
CA ALA A 266 -50.91 -9.60 -29.78
C ALA A 266 -52.33 -10.04 -30.00
N LYS A 267 -53.19 -9.96 -28.97
CA LYS A 267 -54.63 -10.26 -29.09
C LYS A 267 -55.34 -9.41 -30.15
N ASN A 268 -54.95 -8.13 -30.24
CA ASN A 268 -55.57 -7.18 -31.19
C ASN A 268 -54.79 -7.06 -32.52
N ASN A 269 -53.82 -7.94 -32.79
CA ASN A 269 -52.97 -7.92 -33.99
C ASN A 269 -52.28 -6.57 -34.26
N ILE A 270 -51.92 -5.84 -33.18
CA ILE A 270 -51.28 -4.53 -33.28
C ILE A 270 -49.76 -4.72 -33.54
N LEU A 271 -49.21 -4.08 -34.57
CA LEU A 271 -47.78 -4.04 -34.95
C LEU A 271 -47.13 -5.43 -35.07
N GLY A 272 -47.89 -6.48 -35.38
CA GLY A 272 -47.36 -7.83 -35.58
C GLY A 272 -46.73 -8.47 -34.34
N VAL A 273 -47.11 -8.01 -33.16
CA VAL A 273 -46.61 -8.57 -31.88
C VAL A 273 -47.09 -10.01 -31.75
N THR A 274 -46.17 -10.91 -31.43
CA THR A 274 -46.40 -12.35 -31.21
C THR A 274 -45.87 -12.77 -29.86
N VAL A 275 -46.21 -13.96 -29.39
CA VAL A 275 -45.61 -14.54 -28.15
C VAL A 275 -44.10 -14.61 -28.27
N SER A 276 -43.58 -14.97 -29.44
CA SER A 276 -42.14 -14.94 -29.74
C SER A 276 -41.53 -13.55 -29.50
N THR A 277 -42.17 -12.50 -30.01
CA THR A 277 -41.74 -11.10 -29.83
C THR A 277 -41.68 -10.73 -28.35
N ILE A 278 -42.72 -11.08 -27.57
CA ILE A 278 -42.80 -10.79 -26.12
C ILE A 278 -41.68 -11.50 -25.39
N LEU A 279 -41.45 -12.79 -25.65
CA LEU A 279 -40.38 -13.57 -25.01
C LEU A 279 -39.00 -12.97 -25.30
N THR A 280 -38.70 -12.69 -26.58
CA THR A 280 -37.43 -12.05 -26.97
C THR A 280 -37.22 -10.73 -26.23
N LEU A 281 -38.21 -9.86 -26.24
CA LEU A 281 -38.13 -8.55 -25.61
C LEU A 281 -37.95 -8.67 -24.08
N THR A 282 -38.72 -9.52 -23.39
CA THR A 282 -38.65 -9.67 -21.95
C THR A 282 -37.26 -10.13 -21.49
N LEU A 283 -36.74 -11.18 -22.12
CA LEU A 283 -35.45 -11.75 -21.78
C LEU A 283 -34.27 -10.81 -22.13
N THR A 284 -34.37 -10.11 -23.27
CA THR A 284 -33.30 -9.15 -23.65
C THR A 284 -33.37 -7.87 -22.82
N ALA A 285 -34.55 -7.38 -22.50
CA ALA A 285 -34.73 -6.16 -21.71
C ALA A 285 -34.28 -6.34 -20.25
N ASP A 286 -34.36 -7.56 -19.69
CA ASP A 286 -33.83 -7.83 -18.35
C ASP A 286 -32.32 -7.53 -18.25
N HIS A 287 -31.55 -7.81 -19.30
CA HIS A 287 -30.14 -7.45 -19.38
C HIS A 287 -29.90 -5.93 -19.48
N VAL A 288 -30.85 -5.17 -20.04
CA VAL A 288 -30.78 -3.70 -20.01
C VAL A 288 -30.95 -3.19 -18.59
N VAL A 289 -31.97 -3.68 -17.87
CA VAL A 289 -32.25 -3.32 -16.47
C VAL A 289 -31.07 -3.71 -15.56
N GLY A 290 -30.61 -4.94 -15.70
CA GLY A 290 -29.44 -5.46 -14.96
C GLY A 290 -28.18 -4.65 -15.24
N GLY A 291 -27.94 -4.32 -16.49
CA GLY A 291 -26.79 -3.53 -16.94
C GLY A 291 -26.79 -2.11 -16.37
N PHE A 292 -27.91 -1.39 -16.41
CA PHE A 292 -28.01 -0.05 -15.78
C PHE A 292 -27.71 -0.10 -14.29
N ARG A 293 -28.21 -1.09 -13.56
CA ARG A 293 -27.93 -1.29 -12.14
C ARG A 293 -26.44 -1.56 -11.90
N GLN A 294 -25.80 -2.39 -12.73
CA GLN A 294 -24.36 -2.65 -12.64
C GLN A 294 -23.53 -1.40 -12.92
N LEU A 295 -23.86 -0.63 -13.96
CA LEU A 295 -23.18 0.61 -14.29
C LEU A 295 -23.19 1.59 -13.13
N THR A 296 -24.37 1.79 -12.48
CA THR A 296 -24.50 2.66 -11.30
C THR A 296 -23.67 2.15 -10.11
N ASN A 297 -23.66 0.83 -9.90
CA ASN A 297 -22.86 0.23 -8.82
C ASN A 297 -21.36 0.42 -9.07
N PHE A 298 -20.87 0.15 -10.27
CA PHE A 298 -19.46 0.34 -10.64
C PHE A 298 -19.04 1.80 -10.55
N GLU A 299 -19.88 2.73 -11.00
CA GLU A 299 -19.62 4.17 -10.84
C GLU A 299 -19.44 4.56 -9.36
N THR A 300 -20.33 4.08 -8.49
CA THR A 300 -20.25 4.33 -7.04
C THR A 300 -18.97 3.77 -6.43
N GLN A 301 -18.57 2.54 -6.82
CA GLN A 301 -17.33 1.93 -6.36
C GLN A 301 -16.10 2.74 -6.82
N ILE A 302 -16.06 3.13 -8.10
CA ILE A 302 -14.98 3.94 -8.68
C ILE A 302 -14.85 5.28 -7.96
N GLN A 303 -15.96 5.97 -7.68
CA GLN A 303 -15.97 7.24 -6.95
C GLN A 303 -15.46 7.10 -5.53
N SER A 304 -15.80 6.00 -4.83
CA SER A 304 -15.35 5.75 -3.45
C SER A 304 -13.83 5.68 -3.27
N THR A 305 -13.09 5.45 -4.35
CA THR A 305 -11.63 5.33 -4.33
C THR A 305 -10.89 6.62 -4.70
N GLU A 306 -11.58 7.71 -5.00
CA GLU A 306 -10.95 8.93 -5.53
C GLU A 306 -9.84 9.47 -4.64
N GLY A 307 -10.05 9.47 -3.33
CA GLY A 307 -9.09 9.96 -2.34
C GLY A 307 -7.81 9.13 -2.27
N ILE A 308 -7.93 7.80 -2.38
CA ILE A 308 -6.79 6.88 -2.26
C ILE A 308 -6.02 6.66 -3.58
N ARG A 309 -6.55 7.13 -4.71
CA ARG A 309 -5.89 7.02 -6.03
C ARG A 309 -4.88 8.14 -6.32
N LYS A 310 -4.84 9.19 -5.49
CA LYS A 310 -3.89 10.30 -5.61
C LYS A 310 -2.70 10.03 -4.70
N ILE A 311 -1.56 9.64 -5.29
CA ILE A 311 -0.34 9.32 -4.58
C ILE A 311 0.66 10.44 -4.86
N SER A 312 1.10 11.14 -3.82
CA SER A 312 2.10 12.20 -3.96
C SER A 312 3.27 11.97 -3.01
N TRP A 313 4.49 12.23 -3.48
CA TRP A 313 5.69 12.17 -2.67
C TRP A 313 6.71 13.21 -3.11
N THR A 314 7.65 13.48 -2.22
CA THR A 314 8.77 14.37 -2.54
C THR A 314 10.03 13.53 -2.73
N GLU A 315 10.63 13.62 -3.89
CA GLU A 315 11.88 12.92 -4.17
C GLU A 315 13.05 13.78 -3.70
N THR A 316 13.80 13.25 -2.75
CA THR A 316 15.14 13.77 -2.43
C THR A 316 16.07 13.36 -3.56
N LYS A 317 16.81 14.32 -4.12
CA LYS A 317 17.88 13.99 -5.07
C LYS A 317 18.87 13.08 -4.34
N THR A 318 19.13 11.92 -4.90
CA THR A 318 20.27 11.10 -4.49
C THR A 318 21.53 11.94 -4.72
N ASP A 319 22.26 12.23 -3.66
CA ASP A 319 23.51 13.00 -3.77
C ASP A 319 24.46 12.23 -4.66
N GLN A 320 24.87 12.85 -5.76
CA GLN A 320 25.97 12.33 -6.55
C GLN A 320 27.24 12.40 -5.70
N GLU A 321 28.06 11.36 -5.74
CA GLU A 321 29.38 11.37 -5.11
C GLU A 321 30.15 12.59 -5.64
N THR A 322 30.35 13.56 -4.79
CA THR A 322 31.25 14.68 -5.07
C THR A 322 32.62 14.28 -4.63
N VAL A 323 33.59 14.31 -5.56
CA VAL A 323 34.99 14.18 -5.22
C VAL A 323 35.37 15.42 -4.39
N LEU A 324 35.75 15.19 -3.12
CA LEU A 324 36.20 16.25 -2.23
C LEU A 324 37.51 16.83 -2.70
N PRO A 325 37.74 18.15 -2.62
CA PRO A 325 39.07 18.72 -2.74
C PRO A 325 39.97 18.18 -1.63
N GLU A 326 41.19 17.82 -1.97
CA GLU A 326 42.15 17.06 -1.12
C GLU A 326 42.53 17.74 0.23
N ASN A 327 42.11 18.98 0.52
CA ASN A 327 42.79 19.80 1.53
C ASN A 327 41.92 20.30 2.72
N ASN A 328 40.71 19.83 2.94
CA ASN A 328 39.94 20.28 4.13
C ASN A 328 38.90 19.24 4.58
N HIS A 329 39.31 18.26 5.39
CA HIS A 329 38.42 17.25 5.95
C HIS A 329 37.96 17.63 7.37
N ARG A 330 37.49 18.88 7.56
CA ARG A 330 36.98 19.38 8.82
C ARG A 330 35.47 19.30 8.84
N LEU A 331 34.90 18.75 9.92
CA LEU A 331 33.47 18.80 10.22
C LEU A 331 33.20 20.06 11.07
N VAL A 332 32.26 20.88 10.60
CA VAL A 332 31.84 22.11 11.28
C VAL A 332 30.34 22.06 11.50
N VAL A 333 29.91 22.25 12.72
CA VAL A 333 28.51 22.49 13.11
C VAL A 333 28.45 23.93 13.59
N ASP A 334 27.72 24.80 12.89
CA ASP A 334 27.64 26.22 13.20
C ASP A 334 26.22 26.65 13.57
N ASN A 335 26.10 27.27 14.76
CA ASN A 335 24.86 27.89 15.26
C ASN A 335 23.62 26.99 15.19
N LEU A 336 23.78 25.68 15.41
CA LEU A 336 22.73 24.67 15.30
C LEU A 336 21.65 24.89 16.34
N SER A 337 20.39 25.08 15.88
CA SER A 337 19.21 25.15 16.73
C SER A 337 18.17 24.12 16.30
N VAL A 338 17.66 23.36 17.27
CA VAL A 338 16.72 22.25 17.04
C VAL A 338 15.53 22.37 17.99
N LYS A 339 14.31 22.21 17.44
CA LYS A 339 13.06 22.14 18.21
C LYS A 339 12.38 20.78 18.03
N ARG A 340 11.67 20.35 19.07
CA ARG A 340 10.77 19.19 19.02
C ARG A 340 9.39 19.62 19.54
N GLY A 341 8.46 19.84 18.62
CA GLY A 341 7.22 20.56 18.89
C GLY A 341 7.54 22.01 19.32
N ASP A 342 6.95 22.47 20.42
CA ASP A 342 7.20 23.81 20.96
C ASP A 342 8.43 23.90 21.87
N ARG A 343 9.07 22.77 22.16
CA ARG A 343 10.24 22.73 23.05
C ARG A 343 11.53 22.89 22.25
N GLU A 344 12.31 23.92 22.60
CA GLU A 344 13.68 24.12 22.10
C GLU A 344 14.60 23.10 22.81
N ILE A 345 15.34 22.30 22.01
CA ILE A 345 16.28 21.28 22.54
C ILE A 345 17.68 21.85 22.60
N PHE A 346 18.11 22.55 21.52
CA PHE A 346 19.39 23.25 21.46
C PHE A 346 19.18 24.63 20.86
N LYS A 347 20.04 25.58 21.29
CA LYS A 347 20.09 26.92 20.72
C LYS A 347 21.53 27.35 20.50
N ASN A 348 21.83 27.70 19.22
CA ASN A 348 23.14 28.20 18.79
C ASN A 348 24.32 27.28 19.17
N LEU A 349 24.16 25.96 19.05
CA LEU A 349 25.21 24.98 19.33
C LEU A 349 26.24 25.01 18.20
N SER A 350 27.52 25.19 18.56
CA SER A 350 28.60 25.15 17.59
C SER A 350 29.70 24.21 18.10
N LEU A 351 30.21 23.36 17.20
CA LEU A 351 31.35 22.50 17.45
C LEU A 351 32.12 22.24 16.15
N SER A 352 33.39 21.91 16.27
CA SER A 352 34.19 21.52 15.11
C SER A 352 35.17 20.43 15.45
N LEU A 353 35.42 19.57 14.47
CA LEU A 353 36.38 18.47 14.52
C LEU A 353 37.23 18.47 13.25
N ASP A 354 38.54 18.43 13.45
CA ASP A 354 39.49 18.27 12.39
C ASP A 354 39.64 16.79 11.99
N GLU A 355 40.30 16.52 10.89
CA GLU A 355 40.54 15.16 10.39
C GLU A 355 41.16 14.27 11.49
N ASN A 356 40.62 13.06 11.63
CA ASN A 356 41.04 12.07 12.63
C ASN A 356 40.78 12.44 14.11
N GLU A 357 40.08 13.54 14.40
CA GLU A 357 39.67 13.83 15.76
C GLU A 357 38.47 12.98 16.22
N LYS A 358 38.41 12.74 17.52
CA LYS A 358 37.37 11.94 18.18
C LYS A 358 36.68 12.77 19.25
N MET A 359 35.36 12.62 19.35
CA MET A 359 34.57 13.30 20.37
C MET A 359 33.56 12.33 20.99
N ILE A 360 33.48 12.33 22.32
CA ILE A 360 32.39 11.69 23.08
C ILE A 360 31.43 12.78 23.58
N ILE A 361 30.14 12.62 23.24
CA ILE A 361 29.06 13.45 23.74
C ILE A 361 28.51 12.78 24.99
N THR A 362 28.62 13.48 26.15
CA THR A 362 28.15 13.02 27.46
C THR A 362 27.02 13.90 27.97
N GLY A 363 26.31 13.44 29.02
CA GLY A 363 25.27 14.17 29.71
C GLY A 363 24.14 13.28 30.21
N PRO A 364 23.19 13.80 31.02
CA PRO A 364 22.08 13.04 31.56
C PRO A 364 21.20 12.43 30.48
N SER A 365 20.42 11.38 30.82
CA SER A 365 19.42 10.85 29.92
C SER A 365 18.36 11.91 29.61
N GLY A 366 17.92 11.98 28.34
CA GLY A 366 16.91 12.95 27.91
C GLY A 366 17.41 14.37 27.62
N VAL A 367 18.71 14.68 27.80
CA VAL A 367 19.28 16.02 27.47
C VAL A 367 19.36 16.31 25.97
N GLY A 368 19.17 15.30 25.12
CA GLY A 368 19.15 15.48 23.65
C GLY A 368 20.39 14.96 22.93
N LYS A 369 21.23 14.11 23.51
CA LYS A 369 22.46 13.59 22.87
C LYS A 369 22.19 12.93 21.52
N SER A 370 21.28 11.96 21.46
CA SER A 370 20.88 11.31 20.19
C SER A 370 20.18 12.28 19.25
N THR A 371 19.48 13.30 19.79
CA THR A 371 18.88 14.37 18.97
C THR A 371 19.96 15.20 18.28
N LEU A 372 21.06 15.52 18.97
CA LEU A 372 22.19 16.24 18.38
C LEU A 372 22.82 15.41 17.26
N LEU A 373 23.07 14.12 17.51
CA LEU A 373 23.67 13.23 16.52
C LEU A 373 22.78 13.09 15.27
N ASN A 374 21.46 12.94 15.47
CA ASN A 374 20.48 12.89 14.39
C ASN A 374 20.35 14.22 13.62
N ALA A 375 20.51 15.36 14.30
CA ALA A 375 20.54 16.67 13.64
C ALA A 375 21.79 16.84 12.77
N ILE A 376 22.96 16.44 13.29
CA ILE A 376 24.23 16.43 12.52
C ILE A 376 24.07 15.53 11.27
N ALA A 377 23.49 14.34 11.42
CA ALA A 377 23.24 13.41 10.31
C ALA A 377 22.16 13.89 9.32
N GLY A 378 21.42 14.96 9.63
CA GLY A 378 20.33 15.46 8.79
C GLY A 378 19.07 14.59 8.85
N TYR A 379 18.92 13.71 9.83
CA TYR A 379 17.73 12.86 10.02
C TYR A 379 16.56 13.61 10.65
N ILE A 380 16.83 14.72 11.33
CA ILE A 380 15.80 15.62 11.85
C ILE A 380 16.03 17.04 11.31
N PRO A 381 14.96 17.82 11.11
CA PRO A 381 15.09 19.18 10.61
C PRO A 381 15.77 20.08 11.64
N ILE A 382 16.69 20.90 11.17
CA ILE A 382 17.31 21.98 11.94
C ILE A 382 16.54 23.28 11.68
N GLU A 383 16.33 24.08 12.73
CA GLU A 383 15.63 25.38 12.63
C GLU A 383 16.56 26.48 12.13
N LYS A 384 17.79 26.49 12.66
CA LYS A 384 18.86 27.43 12.30
C LYS A 384 20.20 26.73 12.34
N GLY A 385 21.16 27.32 11.63
CA GLY A 385 22.52 26.79 11.54
C GLY A 385 22.72 25.85 10.38
N GLU A 386 23.93 25.33 10.27
CA GLU A 386 24.32 24.40 9.21
C GLU A 386 25.37 23.41 9.70
N VAL A 387 25.46 22.28 8.98
CA VAL A 387 26.48 21.25 9.21
C VAL A 387 27.24 21.06 7.91
N GLU A 388 28.53 21.31 7.97
CA GLU A 388 29.42 21.25 6.81
C GLU A 388 30.55 20.25 7.01
N PHE A 389 30.98 19.64 5.94
CA PHE A 389 32.20 18.82 5.87
C PHE A 389 32.99 19.17 4.61
N GLY A 390 34.27 19.52 4.79
CA GLY A 390 35.11 19.87 3.66
C GLY A 390 34.63 21.08 2.85
N GLY A 391 33.93 22.05 3.49
CA GLY A 391 33.39 23.23 2.86
C GLY A 391 32.11 23.00 2.03
N HIS A 392 31.44 21.89 2.22
CA HIS A 392 30.12 21.64 1.65
C HIS A 392 29.17 21.10 2.72
N LYS A 393 27.86 21.26 2.50
CA LYS A 393 26.84 20.72 3.39
C LYS A 393 27.01 19.20 3.53
N LEU A 394 27.03 18.69 4.75
CA LEU A 394 27.21 17.26 5.06
C LEU A 394 26.15 16.41 4.31
N LYS A 395 26.63 15.36 3.64
CA LYS A 395 25.81 14.43 2.85
C LYS A 395 25.86 13.03 3.42
N TYR A 396 24.86 12.20 3.12
CA TYR A 396 24.83 10.79 3.52
C TYR A 396 26.01 9.96 2.97
N SER A 397 26.63 10.42 1.88
CA SER A 397 27.84 9.81 1.32
C SER A 397 29.09 10.01 2.19
N ASP A 398 29.13 10.99 3.08
CA ASP A 398 30.33 11.41 3.80
C ASP A 398 30.53 10.65 5.11
N PHE A 399 29.47 10.09 5.70
CA PHE A 399 29.50 9.47 7.01
C PHE A 399 28.89 8.06 7.05
N VAL A 400 29.22 7.34 8.14
CA VAL A 400 28.49 6.16 8.61
C VAL A 400 27.75 6.55 9.87
N PHE A 401 26.46 6.23 9.96
CA PHE A 401 25.65 6.37 11.18
C PHE A 401 25.32 4.97 11.72
N ILE A 402 25.70 4.70 12.97
CA ILE A 402 25.34 3.47 13.68
C ILE A 402 24.44 3.86 14.84
N SER A 403 23.16 3.50 14.73
CA SER A 403 22.14 3.79 15.74
C SER A 403 22.16 2.77 16.87
N GLN A 404 21.58 3.14 18.00
CA GLN A 404 21.36 2.24 19.15
C GLN A 404 20.54 1.01 18.74
N ASN A 405 19.49 1.19 17.92
CA ASN A 405 18.68 0.12 17.37
C ASN A 405 19.24 -0.31 16.01
N ILE A 406 19.90 -1.46 15.98
CA ILE A 406 20.57 -1.95 14.79
C ILE A 406 19.57 -2.65 13.88
N TRP A 407 19.52 -2.20 12.63
CA TRP A 407 18.73 -2.86 11.60
C TRP A 407 19.51 -4.02 10.96
N LEU A 408 18.93 -5.22 11.08
CA LEU A 408 19.39 -6.44 10.41
C LEU A 408 18.20 -7.08 9.68
N PHE A 409 18.46 -7.61 8.50
CA PHE A 409 17.44 -8.31 7.72
C PHE A 409 17.72 -9.82 7.66
N ALA A 410 16.66 -10.60 7.42
CA ALA A 410 16.79 -12.04 7.24
C ALA A 410 17.64 -12.35 6.00
N GLY A 411 18.71 -13.11 6.18
CA GLY A 411 19.71 -13.43 5.16
C GLY A 411 21.02 -13.82 5.80
N THR A 412 22.08 -13.94 5.02
CA THR A 412 23.40 -14.31 5.53
C THR A 412 24.14 -13.12 6.17
N VAL A 413 25.14 -13.42 6.98
CA VAL A 413 26.10 -12.39 7.49
C VAL A 413 26.75 -11.67 6.31
N ARG A 414 27.11 -12.36 5.25
CA ARG A 414 27.62 -11.80 4.00
C ARG A 414 26.72 -10.69 3.47
N GLU A 415 25.43 -10.99 3.29
CA GLU A 415 24.45 -10.04 2.76
C GLU A 415 24.24 -8.85 3.69
N ASN A 416 24.13 -9.11 4.99
CA ASN A 416 23.98 -8.07 6.00
C ASN A 416 25.21 -7.18 6.12
N LEU A 417 26.41 -7.72 5.95
CA LEU A 417 27.66 -6.99 6.03
C LEU A 417 27.90 -6.14 4.77
N SER A 418 27.71 -6.75 3.60
CA SER A 418 27.91 -6.07 2.31
C SER A 418 26.79 -5.08 1.98
N LEU A 419 25.56 -5.27 2.51
CA LEU A 419 24.33 -4.59 2.08
C LEU A 419 24.14 -4.71 0.55
N LEU A 420 24.35 -5.93 0.03
CA LEU A 420 24.24 -6.30 -1.38
C LEU A 420 25.21 -5.56 -2.32
N GLN A 421 26.23 -4.88 -1.79
CA GLN A 421 27.33 -4.30 -2.57
C GLN A 421 28.43 -5.35 -2.82
N ASN A 422 29.23 -5.10 -3.85
CA ASN A 422 30.31 -6.00 -4.22
C ASN A 422 31.53 -5.79 -3.32
N PHE A 423 31.84 -6.76 -2.47
CA PHE A 423 33.05 -6.88 -1.67
C PHE A 423 33.63 -8.27 -1.85
N THR A 424 34.94 -8.40 -1.78
CA THR A 424 35.58 -9.70 -1.77
C THR A 424 35.43 -10.40 -0.43
N ASP A 425 35.47 -11.72 -0.41
CA ASP A 425 35.39 -12.50 0.83
C ASP A 425 36.53 -12.11 1.80
N GLN A 426 37.68 -11.75 1.26
CA GLN A 426 38.83 -11.31 2.07
C GLN A 426 38.50 -10.01 2.84
N GLU A 427 37.89 -9.02 2.18
CA GLU A 427 37.48 -7.78 2.81
C GLU A 427 36.40 -8.00 3.88
N LEU A 428 35.41 -8.86 3.58
CA LEU A 428 34.34 -9.19 4.51
C LEU A 428 34.87 -9.91 5.76
N VAL A 429 35.72 -10.91 5.58
CA VAL A 429 36.37 -11.62 6.69
C VAL A 429 37.28 -10.70 7.49
N ALA A 430 38.06 -9.85 6.83
CA ALA A 430 38.90 -8.87 7.52
C ALA A 430 38.10 -7.89 8.39
N ALA A 431 36.91 -7.48 7.94
CA ALA A 431 36.03 -6.62 8.72
C ALA A 431 35.45 -7.36 9.94
N LEU A 432 35.06 -8.63 9.80
CA LEU A 432 34.59 -9.47 10.91
C LEU A 432 35.71 -9.72 11.95
N ASN A 433 36.91 -10.00 11.48
CA ASN A 433 38.08 -10.23 12.34
C ASN A 433 38.41 -9.00 13.19
N LYS A 434 38.32 -7.78 12.60
CA LYS A 434 38.58 -6.52 13.32
C LYS A 434 37.67 -6.32 14.54
N VAL A 435 36.42 -6.81 14.45
CA VAL A 435 35.43 -6.71 15.55
C VAL A 435 35.35 -8.01 16.38
N GLY A 436 36.20 -9.00 16.12
CA GLY A 436 36.24 -10.27 16.84
C GLY A 436 35.02 -11.18 16.62
N LEU A 437 34.20 -10.91 15.59
CA LEU A 437 32.95 -11.65 15.36
C LEU A 437 33.17 -12.96 14.57
N ASP A 438 34.26 -13.09 13.84
CA ASP A 438 34.66 -14.28 13.09
C ASP A 438 34.83 -15.51 14.01
N LYS A 439 35.45 -15.32 15.16
CA LYS A 439 35.70 -16.38 16.15
C LYS A 439 34.40 -16.90 16.78
N GLU A 440 33.43 -16.03 16.98
CA GLU A 440 32.15 -16.39 17.61
C GLU A 440 31.18 -17.08 16.65
N LEU A 441 31.18 -16.69 15.38
CA LEU A 441 30.31 -17.26 14.36
C LEU A 441 30.92 -18.52 13.70
N GLY A 442 32.22 -18.78 13.94
CA GLY A 442 32.92 -19.96 13.49
C GLY A 442 33.43 -19.89 12.05
N SER A 443 33.94 -21.01 11.55
CA SER A 443 34.66 -21.09 10.26
C SER A 443 33.81 -20.73 9.01
N LYS A 444 32.49 -20.69 9.14
CA LYS A 444 31.55 -20.28 8.07
C LYS A 444 30.79 -19.00 8.46
N ALA A 445 31.47 -18.09 9.14
CA ALA A 445 30.84 -16.86 9.65
C ALA A 445 30.08 -16.07 8.57
N LEU A 446 30.58 -15.99 7.34
CA LEU A 446 29.89 -15.29 6.24
C LEU A 446 28.59 -15.95 5.80
N ASP A 447 28.47 -17.26 5.92
CA ASP A 447 27.30 -18.02 5.50
C ASP A 447 26.31 -18.25 6.67
N PHE A 448 26.61 -17.70 7.84
CA PHE A 448 25.70 -17.78 9.00
C PHE A 448 24.40 -17.06 8.69
N GLU A 449 23.27 -17.76 8.84
CA GLU A 449 21.94 -17.22 8.59
C GLU A 449 21.44 -16.36 9.76
N ILE A 450 21.11 -15.12 9.47
CA ILE A 450 20.47 -14.17 10.37
C ILE A 450 18.96 -14.25 10.15
N LYS A 451 18.21 -14.45 11.23
CA LYS A 451 16.73 -14.44 11.22
C LYS A 451 16.19 -13.03 11.22
N GLU A 452 14.88 -12.87 11.03
CA GLU A 452 14.20 -11.58 11.04
C GLU A 452 14.63 -10.74 12.24
N GLN A 453 14.98 -9.47 11.95
CA GLN A 453 15.46 -8.47 12.93
C GLN A 453 16.67 -8.94 13.77
N GLY A 454 17.44 -9.91 13.30
CA GLY A 454 18.60 -10.41 14.04
C GLY A 454 18.25 -11.20 15.28
N SER A 455 17.04 -11.79 15.38
CA SER A 455 16.51 -12.44 16.59
C SER A 455 17.35 -13.62 17.12
N ASN A 456 18.26 -14.14 16.32
CA ASN A 456 19.18 -15.22 16.67
C ASN A 456 20.61 -14.74 16.98
N LEU A 457 20.84 -13.42 17.00
CA LEU A 457 22.11 -12.83 17.44
C LEU A 457 21.96 -12.22 18.84
N SER A 458 23.04 -12.23 19.61
CA SER A 458 23.09 -11.41 20.83
C SER A 458 23.15 -9.92 20.47
N GLY A 459 22.74 -9.05 21.39
CA GLY A 459 22.84 -7.59 21.19
C GLY A 459 24.27 -7.16 20.84
N GLY A 460 25.28 -7.75 21.50
CA GLY A 460 26.68 -7.48 21.23
C GLY A 460 27.14 -7.97 19.84
N GLN A 461 26.68 -9.11 19.39
CA GLN A 461 26.98 -9.62 18.04
C GLN A 461 26.37 -8.70 16.98
N ALA A 462 25.12 -8.25 17.19
CA ALA A 462 24.46 -7.31 16.29
C ALA A 462 25.22 -5.97 16.22
N GLN A 463 25.65 -5.43 17.35
CA GLN A 463 26.46 -4.20 17.42
C GLN A 463 27.80 -4.33 16.68
N ARG A 464 28.55 -5.41 16.94
CA ARG A 464 29.80 -5.66 16.23
C ARG A 464 29.62 -5.86 14.72
N LEU A 465 28.53 -6.51 14.31
CA LEU A 465 28.20 -6.63 12.89
C LEU A 465 27.92 -5.25 12.25
N ALA A 466 27.23 -4.35 12.95
CA ALA A 466 26.99 -2.99 12.47
C ALA A 466 28.29 -2.18 12.35
N ILE A 467 29.21 -2.34 13.30
CA ILE A 467 30.53 -1.70 13.26
C ILE A 467 31.33 -2.23 12.08
N ALA A 468 31.40 -3.57 11.89
CA ALA A 468 32.09 -4.19 10.76
C ALA A 468 31.52 -3.69 9.41
N ARG A 469 30.17 -3.54 9.34
CA ARG A 469 29.48 -2.94 8.18
C ARG A 469 29.96 -1.50 7.93
N GLY A 470 30.15 -0.70 8.99
CA GLY A 470 30.68 0.66 8.90
C GLY A 470 32.14 0.70 8.39
N LEU A 471 32.99 -0.19 8.91
CA LEU A 471 34.40 -0.26 8.53
C LEU A 471 34.60 -0.55 7.04
N LEU A 472 33.75 -1.36 6.43
CA LEU A 472 33.78 -1.66 5.00
C LEU A 472 33.48 -0.45 4.09
N ARG A 473 32.88 0.60 4.64
CA ARG A 473 32.48 1.78 3.84
C ARG A 473 33.59 2.80 3.68
N HIS A 474 34.69 2.70 4.42
CA HIS A 474 35.85 3.61 4.37
C HIS A 474 35.49 5.10 4.41
N LYS A 475 34.46 5.45 5.20
CA LYS A 475 33.98 6.84 5.31
C LYS A 475 34.86 7.66 6.24
N LYS A 476 34.88 8.97 6.02
CA LYS A 476 35.69 9.92 6.79
C LYS A 476 35.05 10.32 8.13
N ILE A 477 33.75 10.04 8.32
CA ILE A 477 33.02 10.40 9.54
C ILE A 477 32.24 9.20 10.04
N PHE A 478 32.29 8.94 11.34
CA PHE A 478 31.49 7.95 12.05
C PHE A 478 30.65 8.66 13.11
N LEU A 479 29.33 8.53 13.02
CA LEU A 479 28.35 9.01 13.98
C LEU A 479 27.78 7.79 14.71
N LEU A 480 27.99 7.69 16.01
CA LEU A 480 27.79 6.48 16.79
C LEU A 480 26.87 6.77 17.98
N ASP A 481 25.71 6.14 18.04
CA ASP A 481 24.72 6.34 19.11
C ASP A 481 24.63 5.11 20.02
N GLU A 482 25.28 5.19 21.20
CA GLU A 482 25.30 4.16 22.25
C GLU A 482 25.70 2.76 21.79
N ILE A 483 26.69 2.65 20.90
CA ILE A 483 27.07 1.41 20.22
C ILE A 483 27.72 0.34 21.12
N THR A 484 28.03 0.67 22.36
CA THR A 484 28.61 -0.28 23.33
C THR A 484 27.66 -0.62 24.48
N SER A 485 26.41 -0.12 24.45
CA SER A 485 25.44 -0.27 25.55
C SER A 485 25.03 -1.73 25.84
N SER A 486 25.13 -2.61 24.86
CA SER A 486 24.80 -4.04 24.99
C SER A 486 26.02 -4.96 25.11
N LEU A 487 27.22 -4.38 25.28
CA LEU A 487 28.48 -5.11 25.43
C LEU A 487 28.88 -5.17 26.92
N ASP A 488 29.60 -6.22 27.30
CA ASP A 488 30.33 -6.24 28.54
C ASP A 488 31.53 -5.27 28.48
N HIS A 489 32.10 -4.95 29.65
CA HIS A 489 33.16 -3.96 29.73
C HIS A 489 34.39 -4.27 28.89
N GLN A 490 34.81 -5.55 28.78
CA GLN A 490 35.99 -5.94 28.01
C GLN A 490 35.75 -5.74 26.53
N ASN A 491 34.62 -6.25 26.02
CA ASN A 491 34.26 -6.09 24.62
C ASN A 491 34.00 -4.62 24.26
N ALA A 492 33.41 -3.84 25.16
CA ALA A 492 33.22 -2.40 24.99
C ALA A 492 34.56 -1.66 24.86
N ASP A 493 35.53 -1.98 25.69
CA ASP A 493 36.88 -1.40 25.66
C ASP A 493 37.60 -1.75 24.34
N GLU A 494 37.49 -2.98 23.85
CA GLU A 494 38.07 -3.41 22.58
C GLU A 494 37.47 -2.65 21.40
N VAL A 495 36.14 -2.48 21.42
CA VAL A 495 35.42 -1.72 20.37
C VAL A 495 35.82 -0.24 20.41
N HIS A 496 35.90 0.38 21.61
CA HIS A 496 36.34 1.78 21.74
C HIS A 496 37.78 1.96 21.23
N ARG A 497 38.72 1.07 21.57
CA ARG A 497 40.09 1.10 21.03
C ARG A 497 40.11 1.03 19.51
N LEU A 498 39.34 0.11 18.92
CA LEU A 498 39.23 -0.03 17.48
C LEU A 498 38.72 1.26 16.83
N ILE A 499 37.63 1.83 17.33
CA ILE A 499 36.97 3.00 16.75
C ILE A 499 37.84 4.25 16.88
N TYR A 500 38.49 4.46 18.05
CA TYR A 500 39.30 5.65 18.26
C TYR A 500 40.64 5.62 17.51
N GLN A 501 41.07 4.44 17.01
CA GLN A 501 42.21 4.29 16.14
C GLN A 501 41.91 4.46 14.64
N LEU A 502 40.63 4.62 14.27
CA LEU A 502 40.26 4.81 12.87
C LEU A 502 40.83 6.14 12.30
N PRO A 503 41.29 6.17 11.06
CA PRO A 503 41.68 7.40 10.38
C PRO A 503 40.47 8.18 9.89
N SER A 504 39.59 8.55 10.82
CA SER A 504 38.27 9.18 10.55
C SER A 504 37.87 10.07 11.71
N ILE A 505 37.02 11.04 11.46
CA ILE A 505 36.31 11.79 12.51
C ILE A 505 35.31 10.84 13.18
N VAL A 506 35.30 10.79 14.51
CA VAL A 506 34.31 9.99 15.26
C VAL A 506 33.57 10.90 16.22
N ILE A 507 32.23 10.87 16.17
CA ILE A 507 31.36 11.45 17.18
C ILE A 507 30.55 10.31 17.79
N GLU A 508 30.75 10.06 19.06
CA GLU A 508 30.08 9.01 19.81
C GLU A 508 29.22 9.58 20.94
N VAL A 509 27.98 9.14 21.05
CA VAL A 509 27.16 9.31 22.25
C VAL A 509 27.40 8.10 23.11
N ALA A 510 27.96 8.30 24.32
CA ALA A 510 28.20 7.24 25.28
C ALA A 510 27.74 7.64 26.69
N HIS A 511 27.12 6.68 27.39
CA HIS A 511 26.81 6.81 28.81
C HIS A 511 27.97 6.32 29.68
N ASN A 512 28.60 5.24 29.25
CA ASN A 512 29.75 4.63 29.93
C ASN A 512 30.90 4.53 28.95
N TYR A 513 32.06 4.98 29.31
CA TYR A 513 33.31 4.86 28.56
C TYR A 513 34.50 4.75 29.48
N ASN A 514 35.58 4.15 29.02
CA ASN A 514 36.80 4.01 29.77
C ASN A 514 37.66 5.29 29.59
N GLU A 515 37.79 6.09 30.68
CA GLU A 515 38.52 7.36 30.65
C GLU A 515 39.99 7.20 30.23
N LYS A 516 40.66 6.09 30.60
CA LYS A 516 42.03 5.82 30.17
C LYS A 516 42.13 5.64 28.68
N ILE A 517 41.23 4.86 28.08
CA ILE A 517 41.21 4.65 26.64
C ILE A 517 40.90 5.95 25.89
N ALA A 518 40.00 6.77 26.43
CA ALA A 518 39.68 8.07 25.85
C ALA A 518 40.90 9.00 25.89
N GLN A 519 41.62 9.05 27.01
CA GLN A 519 42.84 9.85 27.16
C GLN A 519 44.00 9.35 26.29
N GLU A 520 44.23 8.04 26.24
CA GLU A 520 45.26 7.41 25.38
C GLU A 520 45.07 7.74 23.90
N ASN A 521 43.83 7.98 23.45
CA ASN A 521 43.49 8.27 22.05
C ASN A 521 43.14 9.76 21.82
N ASN A 522 43.42 10.65 22.76
CA ASN A 522 43.14 12.09 22.68
C ASN A 522 41.67 12.42 22.33
N VAL A 523 40.70 11.66 22.88
CA VAL A 523 39.28 11.86 22.61
C VAL A 523 38.77 13.09 23.36
N LYS A 524 38.15 14.03 22.67
CA LYS A 524 37.51 15.22 23.23
C LYS A 524 36.22 14.83 23.94
N ILE A 525 36.00 15.29 25.17
CA ILE A 525 34.77 15.06 25.92
C ILE A 525 33.91 16.32 25.83
N PHE A 526 32.70 16.19 25.32
CA PHE A 526 31.73 17.27 25.18
C PHE A 526 30.52 17.01 26.07
N ASN A 527 30.46 17.71 27.20
CA ASN A 527 29.31 17.59 28.09
C ASN A 527 28.17 18.51 27.66
N LEU A 528 27.11 17.91 27.08
CA LEU A 528 25.98 18.66 26.51
C LEU A 528 25.21 19.47 27.54
N ALA A 529 25.08 18.98 28.78
CA ALA A 529 24.35 19.68 29.84
C ALA A 529 25.09 20.91 30.38
N GLN A 530 26.44 20.91 30.38
CA GLN A 530 27.23 22.03 30.86
C GLN A 530 27.34 23.18 29.86
N ASN A 531 27.25 22.86 28.59
CA ASN A 531 27.45 23.83 27.52
C ASN A 531 26.15 24.47 27.00
N TYR A 532 24.98 23.87 27.31
CA TYR A 532 23.70 24.31 26.71
C TYR A 532 22.47 24.12 27.63
N ALA A 533 22.65 24.02 28.94
CA ALA A 533 21.54 23.95 29.91
C ALA A 533 20.94 25.34 30.20
#